data_d63707d7191faedfa1a30d642726257e
#
_entry.id   d63707d7191faedfa1a30d642726257e
#
_cell.length_a   1.000
_cell.length_b   1.000
_cell.length_c   1.000
_cell.angle_alpha   90.00
_cell.angle_beta   90.00
_cell.angle_gamma   90.00
#
_symmetry.space_group_name_H-M   'P 1'
#
loop_
_entity.id
_entity.type
_entity.pdbx_description
1 polymer ?
#
loop_
_entity_poly.entity_id
_entity_poly.type
_entity_poly.pdbx_seq_one_letter_code
_entity_poly.pdbx_strand_id
1 'polypeptide(L)'
;FYGYIALDRQGLKDISMKNYVILLAGGVGKRMQTDIPKQFIVVEGRPILVNTAERFQCNPQIESIVIVCVAEWIDNLRSLVEKYSLTKVRWIIEGGSTGHDSIRNGVFFLKDKIDSDDYIVVHDAVRPILPQKAIDEVIRVSHEKGNASSSIACHPPIVYTEDFESGIADVDREHVMLTASPQAFRYGLALKCYEKAEEENMHNFTFTSSLLIHCGERVYFAKGTTSNIKITTKEDLALFEALLKVPEELLFS
;
A
#
# COMPACT_ATOMS: atom_id res chain seq x y z
N PHE A 1 -12.51 -6.02 31.25
CA PHE A 1 -13.06 -7.38 31.17
C PHE A 1 -14.54 -7.29 30.82
N TYR A 2 -14.91 -7.38 29.54
CA TYR A 2 -16.21 -7.88 29.11
C TYR A 2 -16.01 -8.56 27.76
N GLY A 3 -15.88 -9.90 27.80
CA GLY A 3 -15.97 -10.75 26.63
C GLY A 3 -17.41 -10.87 26.20
N TYR A 4 -17.73 -10.51 24.98
CA TYR A 4 -18.97 -10.92 24.34
C TYR A 4 -18.77 -12.32 23.76
N ILE A 5 -19.38 -13.31 24.38
CA ILE A 5 -19.56 -14.65 23.84
C ILE A 5 -20.83 -14.60 22.99
N ALA A 6 -20.69 -14.59 21.69
CA ALA A 6 -21.78 -14.92 20.77
C ALA A 6 -21.85 -16.43 20.63
N LEU A 7 -22.88 -17.05 21.18
CA LEU A 7 -23.18 -18.47 20.99
C LEU A 7 -23.91 -18.64 19.65
N ASP A 8 -23.24 -19.15 18.66
CA ASP A 8 -23.90 -19.73 17.48
C ASP A 8 -23.77 -21.25 17.49
N ARG A 9 -24.88 -21.92 17.15
CA ARG A 9 -25.07 -23.38 17.27
C ARG A 9 -24.82 -24.12 15.97
N GLN A 10 -23.82 -23.78 15.17
CA GLN A 10 -23.38 -24.65 14.06
C GLN A 10 -21.95 -24.30 13.65
N GLY A 11 -20.98 -25.09 14.08
CA GLY A 11 -19.62 -25.18 13.51
C GLY A 11 -18.84 -23.87 13.55
N LEU A 12 -18.17 -23.58 14.67
CA LEU A 12 -17.18 -22.49 14.77
C LEU A 12 -16.12 -22.63 13.68
N LYS A 13 -16.33 -21.98 12.53
CA LYS A 13 -15.20 -21.46 11.75
C LYS A 13 -14.58 -20.39 12.63
N ASP A 14 -13.30 -20.53 12.90
CA ASP A 14 -12.50 -19.47 13.51
C ASP A 14 -12.51 -18.28 12.52
N ILE A 15 -13.44 -17.33 12.72
CA ILE A 15 -13.60 -16.15 11.86
C ILE A 15 -12.57 -15.12 12.33
N SER A 16 -11.32 -15.48 12.24
CA SER A 16 -10.23 -14.53 12.36
C SER A 16 -10.08 -13.82 11.01
N MET A 17 -10.49 -12.54 10.94
CA MET A 17 -10.28 -11.69 9.77
C MET A 17 -8.79 -11.69 9.42
N LYS A 18 -8.47 -12.01 8.17
CA LYS A 18 -7.10 -12.09 7.68
C LYS A 18 -6.71 -10.84 6.91
N ASN A 19 -5.43 -10.54 6.90
CA ASN A 19 -4.89 -9.40 6.17
C ASN A 19 -4.02 -9.90 5.01
N TYR A 20 -4.36 -9.48 3.80
CA TYR A 20 -3.65 -9.81 2.56
C TYR A 20 -3.00 -8.55 2.01
N VAL A 21 -1.79 -8.66 1.49
CA VAL A 21 -1.08 -7.50 0.91
C VAL A 21 -1.18 -7.52 -0.60
N ILE A 22 -1.52 -6.37 -1.20
CA ILE A 22 -1.34 -6.08 -2.61
C ILE A 22 -0.13 -5.16 -2.72
N LEU A 23 1.02 -5.72 -3.12
CA LEU A 23 2.27 -5.00 -3.27
C LEU A 23 2.45 -4.56 -4.71
N LEU A 24 2.47 -3.24 -4.94
CA LEU A 24 2.48 -2.65 -6.28
C LEU A 24 3.90 -2.49 -6.82
N ALA A 25 4.26 -3.30 -7.79
CA ALA A 25 5.54 -3.31 -8.50
C ALA A 25 5.37 -3.11 -10.02
N GLY A 26 4.25 -2.51 -10.47
CA GLY A 26 3.91 -2.31 -11.89
C GLY A 26 4.52 -1.05 -12.53
N GLY A 27 5.23 -0.21 -11.79
CA GLY A 27 5.78 1.03 -12.31
C GLY A 27 7.05 0.82 -13.16
N VAL A 28 7.09 1.38 -14.37
CA VAL A 28 8.26 1.30 -15.28
C VAL A 28 9.38 2.30 -14.96
N GLY A 29 9.21 3.19 -13.97
CA GLY A 29 10.29 4.05 -13.47
C GLY A 29 10.81 5.13 -14.40
N LYS A 30 10.03 5.65 -15.35
CA LYS A 30 10.47 6.64 -16.37
C LYS A 30 11.31 7.81 -15.85
N ARG A 31 11.05 8.29 -14.61
CA ARG A 31 11.78 9.40 -13.97
C ARG A 31 13.19 9.05 -13.50
N MET A 32 13.51 7.77 -13.31
CA MET A 32 14.84 7.32 -12.89
C MET A 32 15.84 7.27 -14.05
N GLN A 33 15.36 7.28 -15.30
CA GLN A 33 16.20 7.17 -16.52
C GLN A 33 17.15 5.97 -16.46
N THR A 34 16.64 4.81 -16.01
CA THR A 34 17.37 3.54 -15.95
C THR A 34 16.66 2.50 -16.79
N ASP A 35 17.41 1.55 -17.35
CA ASP A 35 16.87 0.41 -18.11
C ASP A 35 16.18 -0.62 -17.19
N ILE A 36 16.43 -0.54 -15.90
CA ILE A 36 15.86 -1.44 -14.88
C ILE A 36 14.70 -0.70 -14.18
N PRO A 37 13.51 -1.32 -14.06
CA PRO A 37 12.43 -0.73 -13.29
C PRO A 37 12.88 -0.51 -11.83
N LYS A 38 12.59 0.67 -11.30
CA LYS A 38 13.15 1.18 -10.03
C LYS A 38 13.00 0.25 -8.84
N GLN A 39 11.94 -0.56 -8.79
CA GLN A 39 11.71 -1.53 -7.72
C GLN A 39 12.72 -2.67 -7.70
N PHE A 40 13.43 -2.91 -8.81
CA PHE A 40 14.50 -3.92 -8.94
C PHE A 40 15.90 -3.34 -8.79
N ILE A 41 16.05 -2.02 -8.63
CA ILE A 41 17.35 -1.40 -8.33
C ILE A 41 17.87 -1.98 -7.01
N VAL A 42 19.16 -2.36 -7.03
CA VAL A 42 19.85 -2.94 -5.86
C VAL A 42 20.48 -1.82 -5.04
N VAL A 43 20.15 -1.78 -3.76
CA VAL A 43 20.73 -0.88 -2.76
C VAL A 43 21.27 -1.72 -1.61
N GLU A 44 22.51 -1.49 -1.20
CA GLU A 44 23.19 -2.29 -0.15
C GLU A 44 23.07 -3.80 -0.40
N GLY A 45 23.21 -4.22 -1.68
CA GLY A 45 23.16 -5.63 -2.09
C GLY A 45 21.76 -6.25 -2.20
N ARG A 46 20.67 -5.49 -2.01
CA ARG A 46 19.29 -5.99 -2.04
C ARG A 46 18.38 -5.14 -2.94
N PRO A 47 17.51 -5.75 -3.76
CA PRO A 47 16.51 -4.99 -4.52
C PRO A 47 15.55 -4.24 -3.59
N ILE A 48 15.15 -3.03 -3.98
CA ILE A 48 14.21 -2.19 -3.22
C ILE A 48 12.91 -2.95 -2.89
N LEU A 49 12.36 -3.67 -3.88
CA LEU A 49 11.16 -4.48 -3.72
C LEU A 49 11.31 -5.54 -2.62
N VAL A 50 12.48 -6.19 -2.55
CA VAL A 50 12.75 -7.22 -1.52
C VAL A 50 12.73 -6.58 -0.13
N ASN A 51 13.38 -5.43 0.05
CA ASN A 51 13.34 -4.69 1.32
C ASN A 51 11.90 -4.37 1.73
N THR A 52 11.06 -3.96 0.78
CA THR A 52 9.65 -3.66 1.05
C THR A 52 8.84 -4.93 1.37
N ALA A 53 8.99 -5.99 0.56
CA ALA A 53 8.25 -7.24 0.74
C ALA A 53 8.57 -7.90 2.09
N GLU A 54 9.81 -7.81 2.57
CA GLU A 54 10.21 -8.33 3.87
C GLU A 54 9.52 -7.65 5.05
N ARG A 55 9.14 -6.37 4.93
CA ARG A 55 8.37 -5.69 5.98
C ARG A 55 7.06 -6.39 6.25
N PHE A 56 6.38 -6.84 5.19
CA PHE A 56 5.13 -7.59 5.29
C PHE A 56 5.38 -9.09 5.59
N GLN A 57 6.45 -9.67 5.04
CA GLN A 57 6.87 -11.05 5.34
C GLN A 57 7.09 -11.25 6.85
N CYS A 58 7.71 -10.28 7.53
CA CYS A 58 8.02 -10.35 8.96
C CYS A 58 6.83 -9.98 9.85
N ASN A 59 5.76 -9.37 9.34
CA ASN A 59 4.62 -8.98 10.15
C ASN A 59 3.69 -10.19 10.39
N PRO A 60 3.44 -10.59 11.66
CA PRO A 60 2.63 -11.77 11.98
C PRO A 60 1.15 -11.62 11.62
N GLN A 61 0.64 -10.38 11.47
CA GLN A 61 -0.76 -10.13 11.12
C GLN A 61 -1.02 -10.31 9.62
N ILE A 62 0.01 -10.46 8.78
CA ILE A 62 -0.13 -10.66 7.33
C ILE A 62 -0.20 -12.14 7.02
N GLU A 63 -1.27 -12.56 6.37
CA GLU A 63 -1.49 -13.94 5.91
C GLU A 63 -0.71 -14.25 4.62
N SER A 64 -0.85 -13.41 3.60
CA SER A 64 -0.22 -13.61 2.29
C SER A 64 -0.04 -12.30 1.53
N ILE A 65 0.85 -12.35 0.53
CA ILE A 65 1.19 -11.23 -0.33
C ILE A 65 0.90 -11.62 -1.79
N VAL A 66 0.18 -10.76 -2.51
CA VAL A 66 0.14 -10.75 -3.97
C VAL A 66 1.00 -9.58 -4.47
N ILE A 67 1.96 -9.86 -5.34
CA ILE A 67 2.78 -8.82 -5.98
C ILE A 67 2.25 -8.58 -7.39
N VAL A 68 1.89 -7.33 -7.65
CA VAL A 68 1.43 -6.86 -8.97
C VAL A 68 2.63 -6.26 -9.69
N CYS A 69 3.14 -6.95 -10.72
CA CYS A 69 4.42 -6.66 -11.35
C CYS A 69 4.27 -6.34 -12.85
N VAL A 70 5.24 -5.60 -13.41
CA VAL A 70 5.36 -5.48 -14.88
C VAL A 70 5.63 -6.86 -15.50
N ALA A 71 4.98 -7.17 -16.62
CA ALA A 71 4.96 -8.50 -17.21
C ALA A 71 6.38 -9.06 -17.47
N GLU A 72 7.24 -8.25 -18.05
CA GLU A 72 8.60 -8.62 -18.46
C GLU A 72 9.53 -8.95 -17.28
N TRP A 73 9.13 -8.61 -16.05
CA TRP A 73 9.94 -8.81 -14.84
C TRP A 73 9.38 -9.88 -13.90
N ILE A 74 8.30 -10.57 -14.28
CA ILE A 74 7.67 -11.60 -13.45
C ILE A 74 8.63 -12.75 -13.16
N ASP A 75 9.38 -13.25 -14.14
CA ASP A 75 10.31 -14.37 -13.95
C ASP A 75 11.52 -13.97 -13.09
N ASN A 76 12.02 -12.73 -13.28
CA ASN A 76 13.03 -12.17 -12.39
C ASN A 76 12.50 -12.09 -10.94
N LEU A 77 11.27 -11.62 -10.77
CA LEU A 77 10.64 -11.53 -9.45
C LEU A 77 10.45 -12.89 -8.79
N ARG A 78 10.06 -13.94 -9.54
CA ARG A 78 9.98 -15.32 -9.01
C ARG A 78 11.32 -15.78 -8.46
N SER A 79 12.41 -15.54 -9.21
CA SER A 79 13.76 -15.87 -8.76
C SER A 79 14.17 -15.11 -7.48
N LEU A 80 13.75 -13.84 -7.34
CA LEU A 80 13.99 -13.05 -6.13
C LEU A 80 13.18 -13.58 -4.94
N VAL A 81 11.91 -13.93 -5.15
CA VAL A 81 11.04 -14.52 -4.11
C VAL A 81 11.65 -15.80 -3.56
N GLU A 82 12.16 -16.67 -4.41
CA GLU A 82 12.85 -17.91 -4.01
C GLU A 82 14.18 -17.59 -3.29
N LYS A 83 15.04 -16.77 -3.91
CA LYS A 83 16.36 -16.40 -3.37
C LYS A 83 16.28 -15.80 -1.96
N TYR A 84 15.28 -14.96 -1.70
CA TYR A 84 15.12 -14.27 -0.42
C TYR A 84 14.10 -14.96 0.51
N SER A 85 13.60 -16.16 0.14
CA SER A 85 12.66 -16.93 0.95
C SER A 85 11.42 -16.15 1.38
N LEU A 86 10.83 -15.39 0.45
CA LEU A 86 9.64 -14.59 0.71
C LEU A 86 8.38 -15.48 0.71
N THR A 87 8.25 -16.33 1.72
CA THR A 87 7.26 -17.43 1.79
C THR A 87 5.81 -16.97 1.85
N LYS A 88 5.53 -15.74 2.28
CA LYS A 88 4.19 -15.14 2.24
C LYS A 88 3.80 -14.62 0.85
N VAL A 89 4.75 -14.47 -0.08
CA VAL A 89 4.44 -14.15 -1.48
C VAL A 89 3.81 -15.36 -2.14
N ARG A 90 2.48 -15.39 -2.15
CA ARG A 90 1.70 -16.51 -2.66
C ARG A 90 1.37 -16.37 -4.13
N TRP A 91 1.28 -15.14 -4.61
CA TRP A 91 0.91 -14.86 -6.00
C TRP A 91 1.70 -13.70 -6.58
N ILE A 92 2.03 -13.84 -7.86
CA ILE A 92 2.61 -12.78 -8.69
C ILE A 92 1.71 -12.66 -9.91
N ILE A 93 1.20 -11.46 -10.15
CA ILE A 93 0.28 -11.18 -11.26
C ILE A 93 0.79 -9.99 -12.07
N GLU A 94 0.32 -9.89 -13.30
CA GLU A 94 0.62 -8.76 -14.17
C GLU A 94 -0.12 -7.49 -13.73
N GLY A 95 0.58 -6.35 -13.77
CA GLY A 95 0.04 -5.02 -13.53
C GLY A 95 -0.80 -4.50 -14.71
N GLY A 96 -1.47 -3.39 -14.47
CA GLY A 96 -2.18 -2.65 -15.49
C GLY A 96 -1.35 -1.48 -16.05
N SER A 97 -1.95 -0.72 -16.96
CA SER A 97 -1.34 0.45 -17.61
C SER A 97 -1.09 1.62 -16.63
N THR A 98 -1.86 1.67 -15.56
CA THR A 98 -1.79 2.69 -14.50
C THR A 98 -1.64 2.07 -13.11
N GLY A 99 -1.35 2.91 -12.11
CA GLY A 99 -1.38 2.48 -10.71
C GLY A 99 -2.78 2.01 -10.29
N HIS A 100 -3.83 2.70 -10.74
CA HIS A 100 -5.22 2.32 -10.52
C HIS A 100 -5.51 0.92 -11.10
N ASP A 101 -5.17 0.69 -12.36
CA ASP A 101 -5.37 -0.61 -13.02
C ASP A 101 -4.61 -1.73 -12.30
N SER A 102 -3.40 -1.45 -11.83
CA SER A 102 -2.60 -2.43 -11.08
C SER A 102 -3.26 -2.80 -9.75
N ILE A 103 -3.82 -1.84 -9.01
CA ILE A 103 -4.55 -2.13 -7.77
C ILE A 103 -5.82 -2.91 -8.09
N ARG A 104 -6.60 -2.46 -9.08
CA ARG A 104 -7.80 -3.15 -9.55
C ARG A 104 -7.53 -4.61 -9.90
N ASN A 105 -6.46 -4.88 -10.68
CA ASN A 105 -6.05 -6.24 -11.03
C ASN A 105 -5.80 -7.08 -9.76
N GLY A 106 -5.12 -6.52 -8.76
CA GLY A 106 -4.91 -7.17 -7.47
C GLY A 106 -6.20 -7.45 -6.72
N VAL A 107 -7.12 -6.48 -6.66
CA VAL A 107 -8.42 -6.63 -6.00
C VAL A 107 -9.28 -7.70 -6.68
N PHE A 108 -9.39 -7.66 -8.00
CA PHE A 108 -10.18 -8.66 -8.76
C PHE A 108 -9.55 -10.04 -8.76
N PHE A 109 -8.20 -10.13 -8.75
CA PHE A 109 -7.51 -11.40 -8.63
C PHE A 109 -7.84 -12.12 -7.32
N LEU A 110 -8.06 -11.38 -6.24
CA LEU A 110 -8.41 -11.95 -4.93
C LEU A 110 -9.89 -12.37 -4.83
N LYS A 111 -10.73 -12.04 -5.80
CA LYS A 111 -12.13 -12.51 -5.87
C LYS A 111 -12.15 -14.04 -5.80
N ASP A 112 -13.01 -14.59 -4.98
CA ASP A 112 -13.14 -16.03 -4.72
C ASP A 112 -11.92 -16.70 -4.03
N LYS A 113 -10.91 -15.94 -3.60
CA LYS A 113 -9.73 -16.44 -2.88
C LYS A 113 -9.69 -16.03 -1.41
N ILE A 114 -10.38 -14.93 -1.09
CA ILE A 114 -10.48 -14.41 0.28
C ILE A 114 -11.93 -14.05 0.59
N ASP A 115 -12.26 -13.96 1.86
CA ASP A 115 -13.61 -13.62 2.30
C ASP A 115 -13.85 -12.09 2.21
N SER A 116 -15.11 -11.68 2.02
CA SER A 116 -15.49 -10.25 1.97
C SER A 116 -15.17 -9.50 3.26
N ASP A 117 -15.07 -10.21 4.37
CA ASP A 117 -14.76 -9.68 5.70
C ASP A 117 -13.26 -9.61 5.99
N ASP A 118 -12.43 -10.22 5.16
CA ASP A 118 -10.98 -10.07 5.21
C ASP A 118 -10.56 -8.66 4.82
N TYR A 119 -9.29 -8.34 5.04
CA TYR A 119 -8.71 -7.03 4.74
C TYR A 119 -7.61 -7.15 3.70
N ILE A 120 -7.52 -6.14 2.84
CA ILE A 120 -6.40 -5.95 1.93
C ILE A 120 -5.58 -4.73 2.36
N VAL A 121 -4.26 -4.88 2.33
CA VAL A 121 -3.30 -3.80 2.58
C VAL A 121 -2.60 -3.50 1.26
N VAL A 122 -2.85 -2.32 0.70
CA VAL A 122 -2.24 -1.88 -0.56
C VAL A 122 -1.00 -1.06 -0.27
N HIS A 123 0.14 -1.42 -0.87
CA HIS A 123 1.40 -0.73 -0.65
C HIS A 123 2.27 -0.65 -1.90
N ASP A 124 3.02 0.47 -2.05
CA ASP A 124 4.00 0.65 -3.12
C ASP A 124 5.28 -0.17 -2.83
N ALA A 125 5.72 -1.04 -3.74
CA ALA A 125 6.95 -1.82 -3.63
C ALA A 125 8.24 -0.95 -3.55
N VAL A 126 8.13 0.33 -3.75
CA VAL A 126 9.22 1.33 -3.70
C VAL A 126 9.13 2.25 -2.48
N ARG A 127 8.51 1.80 -1.39
CA ARG A 127 8.51 2.43 -0.06
C ARG A 127 9.09 1.47 0.98
N PRO A 128 10.41 1.22 0.94
CA PRO A 128 11.05 0.19 1.77
C PRO A 128 11.22 0.60 3.24
N ILE A 129 11.19 1.91 3.53
CA ILE A 129 11.27 2.41 4.91
C ILE A 129 9.88 2.40 5.53
N LEU A 130 9.49 1.24 6.00
CA LEU A 130 8.16 1.01 6.59
C LEU A 130 8.32 0.31 7.95
N PRO A 131 8.27 1.06 9.07
CA PRO A 131 8.33 0.49 10.41
C PRO A 131 7.15 -0.47 10.67
N GLN A 132 7.39 -1.55 11.45
CA GLN A 132 6.34 -2.51 11.78
C GLN A 132 5.14 -1.83 12.45
N LYS A 133 5.38 -0.87 13.34
CA LYS A 133 4.32 -0.09 13.99
C LYS A 133 3.40 0.63 13.01
N ALA A 134 3.90 1.06 11.85
CA ALA A 134 3.07 1.71 10.84
C ALA A 134 2.14 0.71 10.12
N ILE A 135 2.60 -0.52 9.91
CA ILE A 135 1.75 -1.61 9.38
C ILE A 135 0.67 -1.95 10.41
N ASP A 136 1.08 -2.18 11.66
CA ASP A 136 0.16 -2.53 12.75
C ASP A 136 -0.92 -1.47 12.96
N GLU A 137 -0.55 -0.19 12.90
CA GLU A 137 -1.48 0.91 13.09
C GLU A 137 -2.51 1.02 11.96
N VAL A 138 -2.09 0.83 10.71
CA VAL A 138 -3.02 0.81 9.56
C VAL A 138 -4.00 -0.37 9.67
N ILE A 139 -3.52 -1.55 10.05
CA ILE A 139 -4.37 -2.73 10.26
C ILE A 139 -5.35 -2.47 11.41
N ARG A 140 -4.87 -2.00 12.56
CA ARG A 140 -5.71 -1.71 13.72
C ARG A 140 -6.85 -0.75 13.38
N VAL A 141 -6.53 0.40 12.78
CA VAL A 141 -7.55 1.41 12.42
C VAL A 141 -8.51 0.85 11.36
N SER A 142 -8.02 0.09 10.39
CA SER A 142 -8.89 -0.50 9.36
C SER A 142 -9.87 -1.51 9.95
N HIS A 143 -9.45 -2.34 10.90
CA HIS A 143 -10.34 -3.28 11.59
C HIS A 143 -11.41 -2.57 12.44
N GLU A 144 -11.08 -1.42 13.04
CA GLU A 144 -12.02 -0.62 13.84
C GLU A 144 -13.01 0.18 12.99
N LYS A 145 -12.58 0.64 11.80
CA LYS A 145 -13.31 1.64 11.00
C LYS A 145 -13.73 1.14 9.60
N GLY A 146 -13.28 -0.04 9.18
CA GLY A 146 -13.52 -0.60 7.84
C GLY A 146 -12.48 -0.22 6.81
N ASN A 147 -11.73 0.86 7.01
CA ASN A 147 -10.59 1.25 6.18
C ASN A 147 -9.63 2.17 6.94
N ALA A 148 -8.39 2.27 6.44
CA ALA A 148 -7.41 3.21 6.95
C ALA A 148 -6.37 3.60 5.87
N SER A 149 -5.86 4.82 5.93
CA SER A 149 -4.73 5.29 5.13
C SER A 149 -3.64 5.81 6.05
N SER A 150 -2.40 5.37 5.84
CA SER A 150 -1.24 5.95 6.51
C SER A 150 -1.15 7.43 6.20
N SER A 151 -1.14 8.29 7.21
CA SER A 151 -1.28 9.73 7.03
C SER A 151 -0.48 10.50 8.07
N ILE A 152 -0.01 11.67 7.65
CA ILE A 152 0.64 12.66 8.53
C ILE A 152 -0.03 14.02 8.33
N ALA A 153 -0.03 14.86 9.37
CA ALA A 153 -0.49 16.24 9.24
C ALA A 153 0.39 17.03 8.26
N CYS A 154 -0.22 17.92 7.50
CA CYS A 154 0.52 18.79 6.60
C CYS A 154 1.14 19.94 7.38
N HIS A 155 2.47 20.01 7.43
CA HIS A 155 3.19 21.11 8.08
C HIS A 155 3.67 22.20 7.10
N PRO A 156 4.10 21.86 5.86
CA PRO A 156 4.49 22.87 4.88
C PRO A 156 3.33 23.77 4.48
N PRO A 157 3.58 25.05 4.11
CA PRO A 157 2.60 25.88 3.44
C PRO A 157 2.13 25.23 2.13
N ILE A 158 0.83 25.33 1.83
CA ILE A 158 0.24 24.82 0.58
C ILE A 158 -0.42 25.97 -0.14
N VAL A 159 -0.10 26.09 -1.42
CA VAL A 159 -0.73 27.06 -2.33
C VAL A 159 -1.34 26.30 -3.51
N TYR A 160 -2.59 26.60 -3.83
CA TYR A 160 -3.22 26.08 -5.03
C TYR A 160 -2.75 26.84 -6.27
N THR A 161 -2.45 26.13 -7.34
CA THR A 161 -2.01 26.67 -8.63
C THR A 161 -2.70 25.92 -9.77
N GLU A 162 -2.90 26.59 -10.90
CA GLU A 162 -3.41 26.00 -12.14
C GLU A 162 -2.31 25.90 -13.21
N ASP A 163 -1.26 26.71 -13.12
CA ASP A 163 -0.19 26.86 -14.12
C ASP A 163 1.19 26.36 -13.65
N PHE A 164 1.35 26.02 -12.36
CA PHE A 164 2.61 25.72 -11.70
C PHE A 164 3.66 26.85 -11.69
N GLU A 165 3.28 28.05 -12.10
CA GLU A 165 4.11 29.26 -12.13
C GLU A 165 3.67 30.28 -11.08
N SER A 166 2.36 30.32 -10.76
CA SER A 166 1.79 31.26 -9.80
C SER A 166 0.81 30.58 -8.84
N GLY A 167 0.69 31.14 -7.62
CA GLY A 167 -0.28 30.70 -6.62
C GLY A 167 -1.53 31.57 -6.64
N ILE A 168 -2.74 30.96 -6.63
CA ILE A 168 -4.01 31.70 -6.72
C ILE A 168 -4.89 31.56 -5.46
N ALA A 169 -4.58 30.60 -4.59
CA ALA A 169 -5.28 30.45 -3.30
C ALA A 169 -4.38 29.81 -2.25
N ASP A 170 -4.51 30.26 -1.03
CA ASP A 170 -3.93 29.60 0.14
C ASP A 170 -4.82 28.43 0.58
N VAL A 171 -4.20 27.31 0.96
CA VAL A 171 -4.91 26.14 1.47
C VAL A 171 -4.63 26.02 2.97
N ASP A 172 -5.68 26.08 3.78
CA ASP A 172 -5.57 25.90 5.22
C ASP A 172 -5.02 24.52 5.58
N ARG A 173 -3.72 24.47 5.85
CA ARG A 173 -2.98 23.24 6.14
C ARG A 173 -3.45 22.53 7.41
N GLU A 174 -4.13 23.20 8.34
CA GLU A 174 -4.65 22.59 9.57
C GLU A 174 -5.76 21.57 9.28
N HIS A 175 -6.37 21.66 8.10
CA HIS A 175 -7.40 20.74 7.61
C HIS A 175 -6.88 19.80 6.51
N VAL A 176 -5.55 19.68 6.32
CA VAL A 176 -4.94 18.86 5.29
C VAL A 176 -4.12 17.71 5.88
N MET A 177 -4.39 16.51 5.42
CA MET A 177 -3.58 15.32 5.71
C MET A 177 -2.84 14.85 4.45
N LEU A 178 -1.55 14.61 4.59
CA LEU A 178 -0.74 13.97 3.57
C LEU A 178 -0.89 12.45 3.72
N THR A 179 -1.47 11.81 2.72
CA THR A 179 -1.75 10.37 2.74
C THR A 179 -0.73 9.61 1.91
N ALA A 180 -0.39 8.41 2.36
CA ALA A 180 0.51 7.49 1.70
C ALA A 180 0.05 6.04 1.85
N SER A 181 0.69 5.11 1.15
CA SER A 181 0.58 3.69 1.49
C SER A 181 1.51 3.36 2.69
N PRO A 182 1.19 2.33 3.51
CA PRO A 182 0.12 1.36 3.33
C PRO A 182 -1.27 1.97 3.53
N GLN A 183 -2.22 1.44 2.78
CA GLN A 183 -3.64 1.70 2.97
C GLN A 183 -4.33 0.35 3.16
N ALA A 184 -5.21 0.22 4.15
CA ALA A 184 -5.93 -1.00 4.42
C ALA A 184 -7.44 -0.82 4.28
N PHE A 185 -8.13 -1.84 3.75
CA PHE A 185 -9.55 -1.80 3.46
C PHE A 185 -10.17 -3.15 3.70
N ARG A 186 -11.39 -3.18 4.27
CA ARG A 186 -12.20 -4.38 4.23
C ARG A 186 -12.40 -4.76 2.76
N TYR A 187 -12.11 -6.01 2.43
CA TYR A 187 -12.05 -6.47 1.03
C TYR A 187 -13.37 -6.25 0.28
N GLY A 188 -14.51 -6.62 0.87
CA GLY A 188 -15.81 -6.42 0.25
C GLY A 188 -16.13 -4.96 -0.07
N LEU A 189 -15.69 -4.01 0.77
CA LEU A 189 -15.84 -2.58 0.51
C LEU A 189 -14.99 -2.15 -0.70
N ALA A 190 -13.72 -2.53 -0.72
CA ALA A 190 -12.83 -2.20 -1.83
C ALA A 190 -13.34 -2.81 -3.15
N LEU A 191 -13.71 -4.10 -3.14
CA LEU A 191 -14.24 -4.79 -4.32
C LEU A 191 -15.46 -4.07 -4.90
N LYS A 192 -16.44 -3.73 -4.06
CA LYS A 192 -17.64 -2.98 -4.47
C LYS A 192 -17.30 -1.64 -5.12
N CYS A 193 -16.34 -0.89 -4.57
CA CYS A 193 -15.92 0.39 -5.14
C CYS A 193 -15.23 0.22 -6.49
N TYR A 194 -14.39 -0.81 -6.66
CA TYR A 194 -13.76 -1.10 -7.95
C TYR A 194 -14.76 -1.61 -8.99
N GLU A 195 -15.73 -2.46 -8.61
CA GLU A 195 -16.81 -2.89 -9.51
C GLU A 195 -17.64 -1.68 -10.00
N LYS A 196 -18.00 -0.77 -9.09
CA LYS A 196 -18.68 0.48 -9.44
C LYS A 196 -17.86 1.35 -10.40
N ALA A 197 -16.54 1.47 -10.14
CA ALA A 197 -15.66 2.24 -11.03
C ALA A 197 -15.60 1.69 -12.45
N GLU A 198 -15.61 0.36 -12.60
CA GLU A 198 -15.69 -0.28 -13.93
C GLU A 198 -17.04 0.00 -14.63
N GLU A 199 -18.16 -0.12 -13.91
CA GLU A 199 -19.50 0.17 -14.44
C GLU A 199 -19.62 1.63 -14.92
N GLU A 200 -19.01 2.56 -14.21
CA GLU A 200 -19.04 3.99 -14.50
C GLU A 200 -17.86 4.46 -15.41
N ASN A 201 -17.01 3.54 -15.90
CA ASN A 201 -15.81 3.82 -16.71
C ASN A 201 -14.84 4.83 -16.07
N MET A 202 -14.66 4.73 -14.75
CA MET A 202 -13.81 5.63 -13.98
C MET A 202 -12.44 4.99 -13.70
N HIS A 203 -11.36 5.52 -14.29
CA HIS A 203 -10.04 4.90 -14.26
C HIS A 203 -8.91 5.81 -13.73
N ASN A 204 -9.23 7.01 -13.21
CA ASN A 204 -8.23 8.04 -12.91
C ASN A 204 -8.00 8.28 -11.41
N PHE A 205 -8.08 7.23 -10.59
CA PHE A 205 -7.79 7.37 -9.16
C PHE A 205 -6.32 7.09 -8.85
N THR A 206 -5.69 7.99 -8.10
CA THR A 206 -4.29 7.82 -7.68
C THR A 206 -4.13 6.72 -6.63
N PHE A 207 -5.12 6.58 -5.73
CA PHE A 207 -5.14 5.64 -4.62
C PHE A 207 -6.54 5.07 -4.40
N THR A 208 -6.63 3.92 -3.76
CA THR A 208 -7.91 3.30 -3.35
C THR A 208 -8.72 4.24 -2.45
N SER A 209 -8.07 4.99 -1.55
CA SER A 209 -8.74 5.98 -0.70
C SER A 209 -9.47 7.05 -1.49
N SER A 210 -8.91 7.51 -2.62
CA SER A 210 -9.58 8.50 -3.49
C SER A 210 -10.82 7.90 -4.15
N LEU A 211 -10.77 6.63 -4.56
CA LEU A 211 -11.92 5.90 -5.08
C LEU A 211 -13.01 5.75 -4.02
N LEU A 212 -12.64 5.37 -2.79
CA LEU A 212 -13.60 5.23 -1.69
C LEU A 212 -14.35 6.55 -1.42
N ILE A 213 -13.62 7.67 -1.35
CA ILE A 213 -14.23 9.00 -1.18
C ILE A 213 -15.22 9.28 -2.30
N HIS A 214 -14.85 8.96 -3.54
CA HIS A 214 -15.76 9.13 -4.70
C HIS A 214 -17.01 8.23 -4.60
N CYS A 215 -16.86 7.04 -4.00
CA CYS A 215 -17.99 6.16 -3.70
C CYS A 215 -18.86 6.63 -2.52
N GLY A 216 -18.54 7.76 -1.89
CA GLY A 216 -19.26 8.32 -0.75
C GLY A 216 -18.80 7.80 0.62
N GLU A 217 -17.71 7.05 0.66
CA GLU A 217 -17.14 6.50 1.88
C GLU A 217 -16.20 7.48 2.58
N ARG A 218 -16.14 7.41 3.91
CA ARG A 218 -15.11 8.13 4.68
C ARG A 218 -13.83 7.33 4.71
N VAL A 219 -12.69 8.01 4.54
CA VAL A 219 -11.35 7.44 4.74
C VAL A 219 -10.83 7.85 6.11
N TYR A 220 -10.39 6.87 6.89
CA TYR A 220 -9.85 7.08 8.22
C TYR A 220 -8.33 7.13 8.19
N PHE A 221 -7.74 7.91 9.08
CA PHE A 221 -6.30 8.13 9.13
C PHE A 221 -5.67 7.25 10.21
N ALA A 222 -4.67 6.48 9.80
CA ALA A 222 -3.75 5.80 10.68
C ALA A 222 -2.46 6.64 10.77
N LYS A 223 -1.82 6.69 11.93
CA LYS A 223 -0.57 7.43 12.11
C LYS A 223 0.49 6.90 11.16
N GLY A 224 0.98 7.76 10.27
CA GLY A 224 2.09 7.50 9.36
C GLY A 224 3.41 8.06 9.87
N THR A 225 4.41 8.05 9.01
CA THR A 225 5.73 8.63 9.29
C THR A 225 6.28 9.34 8.05
N THR A 226 7.06 10.39 8.26
CA THR A 226 7.75 11.12 7.20
C THR A 226 8.87 10.29 6.55
N SER A 227 9.39 9.29 7.25
CA SER A 227 10.42 8.37 6.72
C SER A 227 9.90 7.41 5.64
N ASN A 228 8.58 7.22 5.53
CA ASN A 228 7.94 6.35 4.53
C ASN A 228 7.94 7.01 3.14
N ILE A 229 9.13 7.31 2.64
CA ILE A 229 9.34 7.94 1.34
C ILE A 229 9.03 6.99 0.18
N LYS A 230 8.54 7.55 -0.94
CA LYS A 230 8.38 6.82 -2.20
C LYS A 230 9.60 7.08 -3.08
N ILE A 231 10.41 6.07 -3.34
CA ILE A 231 11.57 6.19 -4.22
C ILE A 231 11.10 6.42 -5.65
N THR A 232 11.34 7.62 -6.19
CA THR A 232 10.92 8.04 -7.52
C THR A 232 12.02 8.73 -8.32
N THR A 233 13.01 9.29 -7.65
CA THR A 233 14.15 10.01 -8.21
C THR A 233 15.48 9.46 -7.67
N LYS A 234 16.61 9.92 -8.20
CA LYS A 234 17.95 9.57 -7.68
C LYS A 234 18.20 10.15 -6.29
N GLU A 235 17.63 11.30 -6.01
CA GLU A 235 17.69 11.95 -4.70
C GLU A 235 16.97 11.10 -3.64
N ASP A 236 15.78 10.54 -3.98
CA ASP A 236 15.06 9.62 -3.09
C ASP A 236 15.89 8.36 -2.80
N LEU A 237 16.68 7.88 -3.79
CA LEU A 237 17.54 6.73 -3.61
C LEU A 237 18.66 7.02 -2.60
N ALA A 238 19.32 8.17 -2.71
CA ALA A 238 20.35 8.60 -1.76
C ALA A 238 19.76 8.77 -0.33
N LEU A 239 18.54 9.32 -0.24
CA LEU A 239 17.84 9.43 1.02
C LEU A 239 17.49 8.05 1.61
N PHE A 240 17.08 7.11 0.78
CA PHE A 240 16.84 5.73 1.20
C PHE A 240 18.11 5.08 1.78
N GLU A 241 19.25 5.21 1.11
CA GLU A 241 20.54 4.70 1.59
C GLU A 241 20.93 5.30 2.96
N ALA A 242 20.64 6.58 3.18
CA ALA A 242 20.87 7.22 4.46
C ALA A 242 19.92 6.69 5.55
N LEU A 243 18.63 6.52 5.23
CA LEU A 243 17.61 6.04 6.18
C LEU A 243 17.83 4.57 6.58
N LEU A 244 18.45 3.73 5.74
CA LEU A 244 18.81 2.35 6.12
C LEU A 244 19.76 2.27 7.33
N LYS A 245 20.47 3.35 7.64
CA LYS A 245 21.42 3.45 8.76
C LYS A 245 20.77 4.00 10.03
N VAL A 246 19.51 4.43 9.95
CA VAL A 246 18.76 5.00 11.09
C VAL A 246 18.06 3.88 11.85
N PRO A 247 18.18 3.82 13.18
CA PRO A 247 17.42 2.87 14.02
C PRO A 247 15.92 3.00 13.80
N GLU A 248 15.20 1.86 13.73
CA GLU A 248 13.76 1.83 13.41
C GLU A 248 12.92 2.62 14.41
N GLU A 249 13.35 2.70 15.67
CA GLU A 249 12.67 3.43 16.75
C GLU A 249 12.57 4.94 16.46
N LEU A 250 13.53 5.49 15.69
CA LEU A 250 13.57 6.90 15.31
C LEU A 250 12.76 7.18 14.02
N LEU A 251 12.36 6.12 13.30
CA LEU A 251 11.62 6.25 12.05
C LEU A 251 10.09 6.34 12.24
N PHE A 252 9.63 6.06 13.45
CA PHE A 252 8.20 6.12 13.83
C PHE A 252 8.06 6.69 15.24
N SER A 253 8.03 8.00 15.31
CA SER A 253 7.86 8.76 16.57
C SER A 253 6.43 9.32 16.74
#